data_953a2dcc5463ed1a205348c85657e726
#
_entry.id   953a2dcc5463ed1a205348c85657e726
#
_cell.length_a   1.000
_cell.length_b   1.000
_cell.length_c   1.000
_cell.angle_alpha   90.00
_cell.angle_beta   90.00
_cell.angle_gamma   90.00
#
_symmetry.space_group_name_H-M   'P 1'
#
loop_
_entity.id
_entity.type
_entity.pdbx_description
1 polymer ?
#
loop_
_entity_poly.entity_id
_entity_poly.type
_entity_poly.pdbx_seq_one_letter_code
_entity_poly.pdbx_strand_id
1 'polypeptide(L)'
;MTKKIVVVGGGLAGLVAAVVCAEAGAQVTLHEAHRSLGGRGRAAGGPYLAHEGAHVFYADGPHWTWLKERGLVGALGRPAVRDYRMGFVRDGRLRRLPPAGFVRMMATGPRTAPVEVDFHTWASTRYGEHTARIAANAISVVTFDADTGRLSAAFVWNLLRRVFALRPPAVRWVIGGWQAVIDRLAGRARELGVRIEVGSRVSDLPGEPVIVATELSSARLLLGDESLRWESGNCVMFDLAVRSARGDRFICWDLDGGGFHESYSMQDPTAAPRGETLFQIDMPIRREESRAQATSRVEALADLAVPGWRERVTWQRSGAAKHRTGALDLPGLTWRDRPAIDRGHGVFLAGDLVAAPGMRGEISINSAIKAADGALRALRITDRAAR
;
A
#
# COMPACT_ATOMS: atom_id res chain seq x y z
N MET A 1 32.44 -15.53 -15.47
CA MET A 1 32.10 -14.09 -15.29
C MET A 1 31.28 -13.91 -14.04
N THR A 2 31.51 -12.86 -13.27
CA THR A 2 30.76 -12.56 -12.05
C THR A 2 29.34 -12.11 -12.42
N LYS A 3 28.32 -12.79 -11.88
CA LYS A 3 26.89 -12.51 -12.17
C LYS A 3 26.46 -11.24 -11.45
N LYS A 4 26.62 -10.08 -12.08
CA LYS A 4 26.28 -8.79 -11.49
C LYS A 4 24.86 -8.36 -11.86
N ILE A 5 24.11 -7.85 -10.89
CA ILE A 5 22.78 -7.22 -11.07
C ILE A 5 22.78 -5.91 -10.31
N VAL A 6 22.24 -4.87 -10.94
CA VAL A 6 22.02 -3.58 -10.31
C VAL A 6 20.55 -3.42 -9.97
N VAL A 7 20.27 -2.92 -8.76
CA VAL A 7 18.92 -2.54 -8.32
C VAL A 7 18.89 -1.04 -8.06
N VAL A 8 17.97 -0.33 -8.68
CA VAL A 8 17.80 1.12 -8.54
C VAL A 8 16.53 1.41 -7.74
N GLY A 9 16.71 1.94 -6.53
CA GLY A 9 15.68 2.23 -5.54
C GLY A 9 15.71 1.25 -4.36
N GLY A 10 15.91 1.78 -3.16
CA GLY A 10 16.00 1.03 -1.89
C GLY A 10 14.69 0.96 -1.11
N GLY A 11 13.52 1.07 -1.80
CA GLY A 11 12.20 0.84 -1.24
C GLY A 11 11.88 -0.66 -1.07
N LEU A 12 10.62 -0.97 -0.71
CA LEU A 12 10.16 -2.34 -0.51
C LEU A 12 10.48 -3.25 -1.72
N ALA A 13 10.13 -2.82 -2.92
CA ALA A 13 10.36 -3.61 -4.14
C ALA A 13 11.84 -3.84 -4.41
N GLY A 14 12.70 -2.81 -4.27
CA GLY A 14 14.13 -2.95 -4.51
C GLY A 14 14.82 -3.85 -3.50
N LEU A 15 14.46 -3.76 -2.22
CA LEU A 15 15.00 -4.64 -1.18
C LEU A 15 14.60 -6.11 -1.42
N VAL A 16 13.35 -6.37 -1.80
CA VAL A 16 12.88 -7.71 -2.16
C VAL A 16 13.65 -8.25 -3.37
N ALA A 17 13.78 -7.45 -4.44
CA ALA A 17 14.52 -7.83 -5.64
C ALA A 17 15.98 -8.15 -5.32
N ALA A 18 16.63 -7.30 -4.51
CA ALA A 18 18.01 -7.51 -4.10
C ALA A 18 18.22 -8.82 -3.31
N VAL A 19 17.30 -9.11 -2.38
CA VAL A 19 17.32 -10.37 -1.60
C VAL A 19 17.16 -11.57 -2.53
N VAL A 20 16.17 -11.57 -3.43
CA VAL A 20 15.94 -12.69 -4.37
C VAL A 20 17.15 -12.94 -5.26
N CYS A 21 17.72 -11.88 -5.83
CA CYS A 21 18.90 -12.00 -6.68
C CYS A 21 20.12 -12.54 -5.91
N ALA A 22 20.36 -12.03 -4.69
CA ALA A 22 21.49 -12.46 -3.87
C ALA A 22 21.32 -13.91 -3.35
N GLU A 23 20.11 -14.33 -2.98
CA GLU A 23 19.79 -15.74 -2.63
C GLU A 23 20.08 -16.69 -3.80
N ALA A 24 19.96 -16.23 -5.04
CA ALA A 24 20.31 -16.98 -6.24
C ALA A 24 21.81 -16.92 -6.61
N GLY A 25 22.64 -16.30 -5.77
CA GLY A 25 24.09 -16.23 -5.93
C GLY A 25 24.58 -15.12 -6.88
N ALA A 26 23.75 -14.12 -7.21
CA ALA A 26 24.19 -12.95 -7.95
C ALA A 26 24.91 -11.94 -7.04
N GLN A 27 25.92 -11.25 -7.58
CA GLN A 27 26.48 -10.05 -6.94
C GLN A 27 25.55 -8.88 -7.19
N VAL A 28 24.96 -8.34 -6.13
CA VAL A 28 23.96 -7.28 -6.23
C VAL A 28 24.52 -5.97 -5.69
N THR A 29 24.37 -4.89 -6.47
CA THR A 29 24.52 -3.52 -5.99
C THR A 29 23.17 -2.85 -6.00
N LEU A 30 22.73 -2.33 -4.85
CA LEU A 30 21.49 -1.58 -4.69
C LEU A 30 21.82 -0.10 -4.48
N HIS A 31 21.32 0.77 -5.36
CA HIS A 31 21.43 2.22 -5.26
C HIS A 31 20.15 2.83 -4.74
N GLU A 32 20.24 3.67 -3.71
CA GLU A 32 19.14 4.47 -3.17
C GLU A 32 19.53 5.95 -3.20
N ALA A 33 18.70 6.79 -3.83
CA ALA A 33 18.95 8.21 -3.98
C ALA A 33 18.90 8.99 -2.66
N HIS A 34 18.12 8.51 -1.70
CA HIS A 34 18.03 9.11 -0.36
C HIS A 34 19.10 8.52 0.58
N ARG A 35 19.29 9.19 1.73
CA ARG A 35 20.23 8.74 2.77
C ARG A 35 19.75 7.53 3.56
N SER A 36 18.54 7.03 3.33
CA SER A 36 17.90 5.94 4.08
C SER A 36 17.04 5.08 3.19
N LEU A 37 17.05 3.78 3.48
CA LEU A 37 16.24 2.77 2.80
C LEU A 37 14.76 2.83 3.21
N GLY A 38 13.90 2.17 2.44
CA GLY A 38 12.52 1.87 2.79
C GLY A 38 11.47 2.65 2.00
N GLY A 39 11.81 3.78 1.40
CA GLY A 39 10.85 4.59 0.64
C GLY A 39 9.60 4.89 1.47
N ARG A 40 8.40 4.63 0.94
CA ARG A 40 7.10 4.82 1.62
C ARG A 40 6.85 3.87 2.81
N GLY A 41 7.64 2.81 2.94
CA GLY A 41 7.56 1.89 4.10
C GLY A 41 8.27 2.41 5.35
N ARG A 42 8.94 3.56 5.27
CA ARG A 42 9.59 4.18 6.44
C ARG A 42 8.58 4.82 7.38
N ALA A 43 8.87 4.70 8.68
CA ALA A 43 8.19 5.49 9.69
C ALA A 43 8.81 6.90 9.81
N ALA A 44 8.01 7.85 10.29
CA ALA A 44 8.53 9.14 10.76
C ALA A 44 9.54 8.90 11.89
N GLY A 45 10.54 9.75 11.99
CA GLY A 45 11.45 9.74 13.13
C GLY A 45 10.74 10.17 14.41
N GLY A 46 11.27 9.75 15.58
CA GLY A 46 10.73 10.08 16.87
C GLY A 46 10.02 8.90 17.55
N PRO A 47 9.18 9.16 18.57
CA PRO A 47 8.58 8.11 19.38
C PRO A 47 7.33 7.47 18.76
N TYR A 48 6.91 7.92 17.57
CA TYR A 48 5.69 7.43 16.90
C TYR A 48 6.03 6.71 15.60
N LEU A 49 5.50 5.49 15.43
CA LEU A 49 5.64 4.72 14.20
C LEU A 49 4.56 5.12 13.17
N ALA A 50 4.63 6.37 12.72
CA ALA A 50 3.73 6.90 11.70
C ALA A 50 4.32 6.68 10.29
N HIS A 51 3.63 5.96 9.42
CA HIS A 51 4.05 5.63 8.05
C HIS A 51 3.34 6.51 7.01
N GLU A 52 3.79 6.46 5.77
CA GLU A 52 3.08 7.05 4.64
C GLU A 52 2.01 6.05 4.10
N GLY A 53 0.98 5.79 4.87
CA GLY A 53 -0.13 4.89 4.55
C GLY A 53 -0.42 3.84 5.60
N ALA A 54 -1.45 3.03 5.35
CA ALA A 54 -1.96 2.06 6.31
C ALA A 54 -0.93 1.01 6.75
N HIS A 55 -0.93 0.65 8.03
CA HIS A 55 -0.01 -0.31 8.66
C HIS A 55 -0.39 -1.78 8.43
N VAL A 56 -1.40 -2.06 7.61
CA VAL A 56 -1.92 -3.40 7.42
C VAL A 56 -1.16 -4.20 6.37
N PHE A 57 -1.11 -5.51 6.60
CA PHE A 57 -0.69 -6.53 5.65
C PHE A 57 -1.85 -7.49 5.40
N TYR A 58 -1.89 -8.10 4.23
CA TYR A 58 -2.85 -9.15 3.92
C TYR A 58 -2.12 -10.48 3.78
N ALA A 59 -2.54 -11.49 4.55
CA ALA A 59 -1.85 -12.77 4.69
C ALA A 59 -2.36 -13.86 3.72
N ASP A 60 -3.03 -13.49 2.64
CA ASP A 60 -3.74 -14.38 1.71
C ASP A 60 -3.12 -14.44 0.31
N GLY A 61 -1.86 -14.02 0.14
CA GLY A 61 -1.18 -13.99 -1.14
C GLY A 61 0.26 -14.50 -1.11
N PRO A 62 0.87 -14.72 -2.29
CA PRO A 62 2.23 -15.25 -2.42
C PRO A 62 3.28 -14.34 -1.76
N HIS A 63 3.08 -13.03 -1.78
CA HIS A 63 3.94 -12.05 -1.09
C HIS A 63 4.10 -12.35 0.40
N TRP A 64 2.98 -12.72 1.07
CA TRP A 64 3.00 -13.03 2.49
C TRP A 64 3.75 -14.32 2.79
N THR A 65 3.52 -15.37 2.00
CA THR A 65 4.22 -16.64 2.08
C THR A 65 5.72 -16.42 1.93
N TRP A 66 6.13 -15.66 0.91
CA TRP A 66 7.53 -15.31 0.65
C TRP A 66 8.20 -14.61 1.84
N LEU A 67 7.53 -13.61 2.44
CA LEU A 67 8.03 -12.89 3.62
C LEU A 67 8.13 -13.82 4.83
N LYS A 68 7.11 -14.66 5.06
CA LYS A 68 7.02 -15.54 6.23
C LYS A 68 8.08 -16.63 6.21
N GLU A 69 8.29 -17.27 5.07
CA GLU A 69 9.30 -18.33 4.90
C GLU A 69 10.72 -17.84 5.18
N ARG A 70 10.97 -16.55 5.03
CA ARG A 70 12.26 -15.90 5.30
C ARG A 70 12.36 -15.24 6.67
N GLY A 71 11.35 -15.41 7.53
CA GLY A 71 11.32 -14.80 8.87
C GLY A 71 11.19 -13.27 8.86
N LEU A 72 10.79 -12.66 7.71
CA LEU A 72 10.77 -11.21 7.52
C LEU A 72 9.52 -10.54 8.14
N VAL A 73 8.49 -11.29 8.49
CA VAL A 73 7.26 -10.77 9.11
C VAL A 73 7.48 -10.40 10.58
N GLY A 74 8.12 -11.25 11.37
CA GLY A 74 8.26 -11.07 12.81
C GLY A 74 6.97 -11.27 13.61
N ALA A 75 6.87 -10.61 14.78
CA ALA A 75 5.71 -10.71 15.66
C ALA A 75 4.48 -10.01 15.08
N LEU A 76 3.30 -10.58 15.36
CA LEU A 76 2.01 -10.02 14.92
C LEU A 76 1.27 -9.41 16.12
N GLY A 77 0.77 -8.19 15.91
CA GLY A 77 -0.09 -7.50 16.84
C GLY A 77 -1.56 -7.91 16.71
N ARG A 78 -2.31 -7.68 17.79
CA ARG A 78 -3.77 -7.84 17.83
C ARG A 78 -4.35 -6.83 18.80
N PRO A 79 -5.41 -6.09 18.44
CA PRO A 79 -6.12 -5.29 19.41
C PRO A 79 -6.80 -6.19 20.45
N ALA A 80 -6.86 -5.73 21.69
CA ALA A 80 -7.65 -6.41 22.71
C ALA A 80 -9.15 -6.37 22.32
N VAL A 81 -9.91 -7.41 22.70
CA VAL A 81 -11.35 -7.53 22.33
C VAL A 81 -12.14 -6.29 22.76
N ARG A 82 -11.83 -5.71 23.91
CA ARG A 82 -12.45 -4.48 24.41
C ARG A 82 -12.20 -3.25 23.54
N ASP A 83 -11.12 -3.27 22.74
CA ASP A 83 -10.67 -2.16 21.89
C ASP A 83 -11.24 -2.25 20.46
N TYR A 84 -11.91 -3.38 20.10
CA TYR A 84 -12.61 -3.54 18.82
C TYR A 84 -13.85 -2.65 18.71
N ARG A 85 -13.64 -1.33 18.77
CA ARG A 85 -14.68 -0.33 18.64
C ARG A 85 -14.70 0.20 17.23
N MET A 86 -15.41 -0.51 16.35
CA MET A 86 -15.60 -0.10 14.96
C MET A 86 -16.73 0.92 14.84
N GLY A 87 -16.66 1.76 13.80
CA GLY A 87 -17.68 2.76 13.51
C GLY A 87 -17.86 2.97 12.00
N PHE A 88 -19.05 3.43 11.65
CA PHE A 88 -19.41 3.80 10.28
C PHE A 88 -20.04 5.20 10.34
N VAL A 89 -19.43 6.18 9.71
CA VAL A 89 -20.03 7.51 9.60
C VAL A 89 -21.04 7.47 8.46
N ARG A 90 -22.28 7.82 8.79
CA ARG A 90 -23.39 7.93 7.85
C ARG A 90 -24.33 9.06 8.27
N ASP A 91 -24.69 9.90 7.30
CA ASP A 91 -25.50 11.09 7.51
C ASP A 91 -24.89 12.00 8.60
N GLY A 92 -23.55 12.19 8.53
CA GLY A 92 -22.77 13.00 9.48
C GLY A 92 -22.71 12.43 10.91
N ARG A 93 -23.13 11.17 11.13
CA ARG A 93 -23.20 10.57 12.47
C ARG A 93 -22.49 9.22 12.53
N LEU A 94 -21.82 8.96 13.64
CA LEU A 94 -21.17 7.69 13.90
C LEU A 94 -22.20 6.60 14.27
N ARG A 95 -22.21 5.51 13.51
CA ARG A 95 -23.06 4.32 13.70
C ARG A 95 -22.19 3.12 14.04
N ARG A 96 -22.77 2.14 14.78
CA ARG A 96 -22.05 0.89 15.16
C ARG A 96 -22.10 -0.17 14.07
N LEU A 97 -23.12 -0.14 13.22
CA LEU A 97 -23.37 -1.13 12.18
C LEU A 97 -23.34 -0.48 10.79
N PRO A 98 -22.86 -1.19 9.77
CA PRO A 98 -22.97 -0.74 8.40
C PRO A 98 -24.42 -0.76 7.93
N PRO A 99 -24.80 -0.03 6.85
CA PRO A 99 -26.15 -0.04 6.29
C PRO A 99 -26.57 -1.43 5.83
N ALA A 100 -27.85 -1.77 6.01
CA ALA A 100 -28.40 -3.07 5.64
C ALA A 100 -28.21 -3.41 4.15
N GLY A 101 -28.34 -2.41 3.25
CA GLY A 101 -28.05 -2.58 1.82
C GLY A 101 -26.63 -3.04 1.55
N PHE A 102 -25.65 -2.45 2.24
CA PHE A 102 -24.26 -2.86 2.13
C PHE A 102 -24.02 -4.28 2.64
N VAL A 103 -24.60 -4.63 3.80
CA VAL A 103 -24.51 -6.00 4.36
C VAL A 103 -25.12 -7.02 3.38
N ARG A 104 -26.32 -6.71 2.83
CA ARG A 104 -26.97 -7.56 1.81
C ARG A 104 -26.08 -7.72 0.58
N MET A 105 -25.52 -6.63 0.05
CA MET A 105 -24.59 -6.68 -1.09
C MET A 105 -23.41 -7.62 -0.83
N MET A 106 -22.78 -7.52 0.36
CA MET A 106 -21.64 -8.38 0.72
C MET A 106 -22.04 -9.85 0.92
N ALA A 107 -23.24 -10.12 1.42
CA ALA A 107 -23.73 -11.48 1.67
C ALA A 107 -24.22 -12.18 0.40
N THR A 108 -24.84 -11.45 -0.55
CA THR A 108 -25.51 -12.03 -1.72
C THR A 108 -24.80 -11.76 -3.05
N GLY A 109 -23.70 -11.01 -3.02
CA GLY A 109 -22.97 -10.60 -4.22
C GLY A 109 -22.31 -11.78 -4.96
N PRO A 110 -22.12 -11.67 -6.27
CA PRO A 110 -21.55 -12.74 -7.09
C PRO A 110 -20.05 -12.97 -6.75
N ARG A 111 -19.50 -14.08 -7.25
CA ARG A 111 -18.06 -14.36 -7.08
C ARG A 111 -17.19 -13.35 -7.82
N THR A 112 -17.63 -12.89 -8.98
CA THR A 112 -16.88 -11.97 -9.86
C THR A 112 -17.79 -10.87 -10.36
N ALA A 113 -17.20 -9.74 -10.73
CA ALA A 113 -17.85 -8.64 -11.43
C ALA A 113 -17.17 -8.44 -12.80
N PRO A 114 -17.79 -7.76 -13.77
CA PRO A 114 -17.22 -7.53 -15.09
C PRO A 114 -16.04 -6.55 -15.02
N VAL A 115 -15.10 -6.71 -15.96
CA VAL A 115 -13.94 -5.83 -16.09
C VAL A 115 -14.30 -4.55 -16.86
N GLU A 116 -15.16 -4.67 -17.85
CA GLU A 116 -15.47 -3.66 -18.87
C GLU A 116 -16.38 -2.54 -18.37
N VAL A 117 -17.04 -2.75 -17.23
CA VAL A 117 -18.03 -1.82 -16.66
C VAL A 117 -17.46 -1.20 -15.41
N ASP A 118 -17.76 0.09 -15.17
CA ASP A 118 -17.40 0.74 -13.92
C ASP A 118 -18.24 0.20 -12.73
N PHE A 119 -17.67 0.32 -11.55
CA PHE A 119 -18.28 -0.24 -10.34
C PHE A 119 -19.61 0.42 -10.00
N HIS A 120 -19.73 1.75 -10.19
CA HIS A 120 -20.95 2.47 -9.86
C HIS A 120 -22.13 1.97 -10.71
N THR A 121 -21.96 1.91 -12.04
CA THR A 121 -22.98 1.40 -12.97
C THR A 121 -23.37 -0.04 -12.65
N TRP A 122 -22.39 -0.92 -12.45
CA TRP A 122 -22.64 -2.34 -12.14
C TRP A 122 -23.36 -2.53 -10.79
N ALA A 123 -22.92 -1.81 -9.75
CA ALA A 123 -23.46 -1.96 -8.41
C ALA A 123 -24.83 -1.28 -8.27
N SER A 124 -25.04 -0.11 -8.90
CA SER A 124 -26.33 0.60 -8.87
C SER A 124 -27.46 -0.20 -9.50
N THR A 125 -27.19 -0.85 -10.64
CA THR A 125 -28.16 -1.72 -11.31
C THR A 125 -28.61 -2.89 -10.43
N ARG A 126 -27.72 -3.43 -9.56
CA ARG A 126 -27.99 -4.63 -8.75
C ARG A 126 -28.50 -4.33 -7.35
N TYR A 127 -28.02 -3.26 -6.74
CA TYR A 127 -28.19 -2.97 -5.32
C TYR A 127 -28.76 -1.57 -5.03
N GLY A 128 -28.98 -0.79 -6.08
CA GLY A 128 -29.44 0.60 -6.02
C GLY A 128 -28.30 1.60 -5.78
N GLU A 129 -28.52 2.82 -6.25
CA GLU A 129 -27.59 3.97 -6.25
C GLU A 129 -26.94 4.22 -4.87
N HIS A 130 -27.78 4.27 -3.83
CA HIS A 130 -27.32 4.54 -2.47
C HIS A 130 -26.35 3.47 -1.96
N THR A 131 -26.63 2.18 -2.21
CA THR A 131 -25.76 1.08 -1.79
C THR A 131 -24.45 1.08 -2.57
N ALA A 132 -24.49 1.35 -3.87
CA ALA A 132 -23.31 1.46 -4.72
C ALA A 132 -22.36 2.55 -4.23
N ARG A 133 -22.88 3.74 -3.93
CA ARG A 133 -22.11 4.87 -3.38
C ARG A 133 -21.48 4.53 -2.03
N ILE A 134 -22.25 3.93 -1.12
CA ILE A 134 -21.72 3.50 0.18
C ILE A 134 -20.61 2.49 0.02
N ALA A 135 -20.74 1.51 -0.88
CA ALA A 135 -19.72 0.51 -1.12
C ALA A 135 -18.45 1.12 -1.73
N ALA A 136 -18.60 2.04 -2.67
CA ALA A 136 -17.47 2.79 -3.24
C ALA A 136 -16.73 3.59 -2.16
N ASN A 137 -17.45 4.31 -1.30
CA ASN A 137 -16.87 5.07 -0.20
C ASN A 137 -16.23 4.16 0.87
N ALA A 138 -16.82 3.00 1.16
CA ALA A 138 -16.26 2.05 2.12
C ALA A 138 -14.88 1.51 1.70
N ILE A 139 -14.62 1.39 0.40
CA ILE A 139 -13.36 0.85 -0.12
C ILE A 139 -12.37 1.94 -0.58
N SER A 140 -12.76 3.21 -0.54
CA SER A 140 -11.91 4.31 -0.98
C SER A 140 -10.59 4.42 -0.20
N VAL A 141 -10.55 3.98 1.05
CA VAL A 141 -9.30 3.87 1.84
C VAL A 141 -8.27 2.94 1.19
N VAL A 142 -8.73 1.93 0.45
CA VAL A 142 -7.84 0.98 -0.23
C VAL A 142 -7.40 1.52 -1.58
N THR A 143 -8.25 2.28 -2.27
CA THR A 143 -7.95 2.87 -3.57
C THR A 143 -7.29 4.25 -3.44
N PHE A 144 -7.58 4.99 -2.37
CA PHE A 144 -7.30 6.43 -2.22
C PHE A 144 -7.83 7.26 -3.39
N ASP A 145 -8.94 6.80 -3.96
CA ASP A 145 -9.67 7.49 -5.01
C ASP A 145 -11.01 7.97 -4.44
N ALA A 146 -11.28 9.26 -4.55
CA ALA A 146 -12.53 9.85 -4.06
C ALA A 146 -13.75 9.47 -4.92
N ASP A 147 -13.51 8.97 -6.13
CA ASP A 147 -14.52 8.42 -7.04
C ASP A 147 -14.20 6.96 -7.37
N THR A 148 -14.14 6.12 -6.36
CA THR A 148 -13.89 4.68 -6.51
C THR A 148 -14.93 4.02 -7.44
N GLY A 149 -16.11 4.62 -7.57
CA GLY A 149 -17.18 4.14 -8.46
C GLY A 149 -16.80 4.11 -9.93
N ARG A 150 -15.90 4.98 -10.39
CA ARG A 150 -15.40 5.05 -11.78
C ARG A 150 -14.46 3.90 -12.18
N LEU A 151 -13.91 3.18 -11.20
CA LEU A 151 -12.96 2.09 -11.44
C LEU A 151 -13.68 0.83 -11.92
N SER A 152 -12.92 -0.11 -12.53
CA SER A 152 -13.45 -1.39 -12.98
C SER A 152 -14.25 -2.10 -11.87
N ALA A 153 -15.45 -2.57 -12.21
CA ALA A 153 -16.28 -3.31 -11.26
C ALA A 153 -15.56 -4.55 -10.72
N ALA A 154 -14.82 -5.27 -11.56
CA ALA A 154 -14.01 -6.42 -11.13
C ALA A 154 -12.95 -6.01 -10.11
N PHE A 155 -12.25 -4.90 -10.35
CA PHE A 155 -11.22 -4.39 -9.45
C PHE A 155 -11.80 -4.03 -8.08
N VAL A 156 -12.82 -3.17 -8.04
CA VAL A 156 -13.44 -2.69 -6.81
C VAL A 156 -14.13 -3.81 -6.05
N TRP A 157 -14.85 -4.69 -6.76
CA TRP A 157 -15.57 -5.81 -6.14
C TRP A 157 -14.60 -6.81 -5.49
N ASN A 158 -13.46 -7.10 -6.11
CA ASN A 158 -12.42 -7.94 -5.53
C ASN A 158 -11.86 -7.33 -4.23
N LEU A 159 -11.62 -6.02 -4.19
CA LEU A 159 -11.18 -5.32 -2.99
C LEU A 159 -12.23 -5.36 -1.88
N LEU A 160 -13.51 -5.06 -2.19
CA LEU A 160 -14.61 -5.13 -1.24
C LEU A 160 -14.73 -6.52 -0.61
N ARG A 161 -14.73 -7.57 -1.44
CA ARG A 161 -14.81 -8.95 -0.96
C ARG A 161 -13.63 -9.34 -0.09
N ARG A 162 -12.46 -8.80 -0.33
CA ARG A 162 -11.26 -9.09 0.45
C ARG A 162 -11.28 -8.39 1.81
N VAL A 163 -11.73 -7.13 1.84
CA VAL A 163 -11.76 -6.31 3.07
C VAL A 163 -12.96 -6.63 3.96
N PHE A 164 -14.15 -6.83 3.36
CA PHE A 164 -15.42 -7.00 4.08
C PHE A 164 -15.97 -8.43 4.02
N ALA A 165 -15.19 -9.42 3.59
CA ALA A 165 -15.65 -10.80 3.58
C ALA A 165 -16.07 -11.25 4.99
N LEU A 166 -17.15 -12.06 5.06
CA LEU A 166 -17.62 -12.72 6.28
C LEU A 166 -16.67 -13.83 6.80
N ARG A 167 -15.52 -13.98 6.18
CA ARG A 167 -14.44 -14.89 6.61
C ARG A 167 -13.51 -14.17 7.59
N PRO A 168 -12.71 -14.90 8.40
CA PRO A 168 -11.67 -14.26 9.17
C PRO A 168 -10.83 -13.37 8.25
N PRO A 169 -10.69 -12.08 8.56
CA PRO A 169 -9.98 -11.14 7.68
C PRO A 169 -8.53 -11.59 7.48
N ALA A 170 -8.03 -11.47 6.25
CA ALA A 170 -6.62 -11.71 5.94
C ALA A 170 -5.69 -10.64 6.54
N VAL A 171 -6.25 -9.57 7.09
CA VAL A 171 -5.53 -8.44 7.67
C VAL A 171 -4.65 -8.90 8.85
N ARG A 172 -3.39 -8.45 8.83
CA ARG A 172 -2.40 -8.67 9.90
C ARG A 172 -1.71 -7.34 10.19
N TRP A 173 -1.35 -7.15 11.44
CA TRP A 173 -0.51 -6.04 11.90
C TRP A 173 0.82 -6.60 12.36
N VAL A 174 1.90 -6.17 11.72
CA VAL A 174 3.26 -6.54 12.12
C VAL A 174 3.71 -5.56 13.19
N ILE A 175 4.25 -6.05 14.30
CA ILE A 175 4.82 -5.21 15.34
C ILE A 175 6.00 -4.41 14.76
N GLY A 176 5.98 -3.09 14.90
CA GLY A 176 6.89 -2.16 14.26
C GLY A 176 6.51 -1.79 12.82
N GLY A 177 5.34 -2.25 12.34
CA GLY A 177 4.76 -1.88 11.05
C GLY A 177 5.64 -2.22 9.84
N TRP A 178 5.51 -1.43 8.78
CA TRP A 178 6.32 -1.56 7.56
C TRP A 178 7.80 -1.30 7.81
N GLN A 179 8.15 -0.40 8.74
CA GLN A 179 9.55 -0.13 9.10
C GLN A 179 10.26 -1.41 9.54
N ALA A 180 9.63 -2.20 10.41
CA ALA A 180 10.24 -3.44 10.89
C ALA A 180 10.47 -4.48 9.77
N VAL A 181 9.58 -4.54 8.77
CA VAL A 181 9.76 -5.40 7.59
C VAL A 181 10.90 -4.87 6.71
N ILE A 182 10.97 -3.55 6.50
CA ILE A 182 12.06 -2.90 5.75
C ILE A 182 13.41 -3.18 6.42
N ASP A 183 13.50 -3.02 7.75
CA ASP A 183 14.75 -3.24 8.49
C ASP A 183 15.22 -4.70 8.39
N ARG A 184 14.30 -5.67 8.49
CA ARG A 184 14.62 -7.09 8.29
C ARG A 184 15.06 -7.41 6.87
N LEU A 185 14.39 -6.83 5.86
CA LEU A 185 14.79 -6.95 4.46
C LEU A 185 16.19 -6.38 4.22
N ALA A 186 16.45 -5.18 4.74
CA ALA A 186 17.77 -4.55 4.62
C ALA A 186 18.86 -5.32 5.37
N GLY A 187 18.57 -5.87 6.55
CA GLY A 187 19.44 -6.78 7.30
C GLY A 187 19.76 -8.02 6.46
N ARG A 188 18.71 -8.69 5.96
CA ARG A 188 18.87 -9.89 5.11
C ARG A 188 19.67 -9.63 3.84
N ALA A 189 19.43 -8.49 3.18
CA ALA A 189 20.21 -8.10 2.01
C ALA A 189 21.72 -7.96 2.34
N ARG A 190 22.07 -7.32 3.48
CA ARG A 190 23.47 -7.19 3.92
C ARG A 190 24.09 -8.54 4.29
N GLU A 191 23.37 -9.42 4.98
CA GLU A 191 23.83 -10.78 5.30
C GLU A 191 24.17 -11.59 4.03
N LEU A 192 23.41 -11.37 2.96
CA LEU A 192 23.65 -11.99 1.65
C LEU A 192 24.74 -11.32 0.82
N GLY A 193 25.40 -10.30 1.36
CA GLY A 193 26.50 -9.60 0.68
C GLY A 193 26.04 -8.56 -0.36
N VAL A 194 24.77 -8.11 -0.31
CA VAL A 194 24.30 -7.01 -1.18
C VAL A 194 25.04 -5.72 -0.83
N ARG A 195 25.68 -5.11 -1.82
CA ARG A 195 26.30 -3.78 -1.70
C ARG A 195 25.20 -2.71 -1.75
N ILE A 196 24.95 -2.02 -0.66
CA ILE A 196 23.94 -0.98 -0.54
C ILE A 196 24.57 0.40 -0.54
N GLU A 197 24.26 1.19 -1.55
CA GLU A 197 24.76 2.55 -1.78
C GLU A 197 23.61 3.56 -1.54
N VAL A 198 23.59 4.19 -0.38
CA VAL A 198 22.63 5.27 -0.07
C VAL A 198 23.19 6.64 -0.46
N GLY A 199 22.32 7.62 -0.74
CA GLY A 199 22.72 8.90 -1.31
C GLY A 199 23.23 8.78 -2.75
N SER A 200 22.98 7.63 -3.40
CA SER A 200 23.48 7.28 -4.72
C SER A 200 22.34 7.30 -5.75
N ARG A 201 22.22 8.40 -6.48
CA ARG A 201 21.25 8.57 -7.57
C ARG A 201 21.84 7.99 -8.86
N VAL A 202 21.10 7.10 -9.49
CA VAL A 202 21.41 6.59 -10.83
C VAL A 202 20.75 7.49 -11.86
N SER A 203 21.56 8.06 -12.77
CA SER A 203 21.11 8.89 -13.90
C SER A 203 21.14 8.14 -15.22
N ASP A 204 22.00 7.13 -15.32
CA ASP A 204 22.21 6.35 -16.54
C ASP A 204 22.16 4.86 -16.22
N LEU A 205 21.59 4.06 -17.13
CA LEU A 205 21.50 2.63 -16.91
C LEU A 205 22.87 1.98 -17.02
N PRO A 206 23.22 1.07 -16.07
CA PRO A 206 24.44 0.28 -16.17
C PRO A 206 24.35 -0.73 -17.34
N GLY A 207 25.51 -1.22 -17.79
CA GLY A 207 25.58 -2.27 -18.82
C GLY A 207 25.19 -3.68 -18.32
N GLU A 208 25.05 -3.88 -17.01
CA GLU A 208 24.57 -5.11 -16.37
C GLU A 208 23.03 -5.17 -16.39
N PRO A 209 22.42 -6.35 -16.20
CA PRO A 209 21.00 -6.43 -15.93
C PRO A 209 20.57 -5.56 -14.76
N VAL A 210 19.52 -4.75 -14.97
CA VAL A 210 19.07 -3.76 -14.01
C VAL A 210 17.60 -3.96 -13.64
N ILE A 211 17.28 -3.82 -12.33
CA ILE A 211 15.93 -3.78 -11.81
C ILE A 211 15.65 -2.35 -11.33
N VAL A 212 14.79 -1.64 -12.05
CA VAL A 212 14.36 -0.29 -11.69
C VAL A 212 13.14 -0.40 -10.76
N ALA A 213 13.38 -0.14 -9.47
CA ALA A 213 12.40 -0.26 -8.37
C ALA A 213 12.09 1.11 -7.75
N THR A 214 12.07 2.15 -8.55
CA THR A 214 11.71 3.52 -8.17
C THR A 214 10.20 3.77 -8.34
N GLU A 215 9.73 4.95 -7.97
CA GLU A 215 8.41 5.40 -8.39
C GLU A 215 8.31 5.42 -9.92
N LEU A 216 7.13 5.11 -10.47
CA LEU A 216 6.95 4.98 -11.92
C LEU A 216 7.31 6.25 -12.69
N SER A 217 7.06 7.43 -12.11
CA SER A 217 7.48 8.73 -12.66
C SER A 217 9.00 8.87 -12.77
N SER A 218 9.73 8.38 -11.77
CA SER A 218 11.21 8.37 -11.79
C SER A 218 11.75 7.33 -12.77
N ALA A 219 11.10 6.16 -12.85
CA ALA A 219 11.43 5.13 -13.84
C ALA A 219 11.23 5.66 -15.27
N ARG A 220 10.13 6.39 -15.52
CA ARG A 220 9.83 7.04 -16.81
C ARG A 220 10.97 7.96 -17.24
N LEU A 221 11.45 8.82 -16.33
CA LEU A 221 12.56 9.73 -16.61
C LEU A 221 13.88 8.99 -16.87
N LEU A 222 14.19 8.00 -16.02
CA LEU A 222 15.43 7.22 -16.12
C LEU A 222 15.51 6.39 -17.41
N LEU A 223 14.36 5.85 -17.87
CA LEU A 223 14.29 5.00 -19.06
C LEU A 223 13.98 5.80 -20.34
N GLY A 224 13.66 7.10 -20.26
CA GLY A 224 13.19 7.88 -21.39
C GLY A 224 11.90 7.35 -22.01
N ASP A 225 11.05 6.67 -21.22
CA ASP A 225 9.87 5.95 -21.71
C ASP A 225 8.58 6.60 -21.20
N GLU A 226 7.99 7.45 -22.03
CA GLU A 226 6.76 8.18 -21.71
C GLU A 226 5.52 7.29 -21.57
N SER A 227 5.57 6.02 -21.97
CA SER A 227 4.49 5.05 -21.80
C SER A 227 4.33 4.57 -20.35
N LEU A 228 5.33 4.81 -19.49
CA LEU A 228 5.32 4.40 -18.09
C LEU A 228 4.38 5.30 -17.26
N ARG A 229 3.09 5.07 -17.44
CA ARG A 229 2.00 5.76 -16.74
C ARG A 229 0.95 4.75 -16.30
N TRP A 230 0.36 4.97 -15.16
CA TRP A 230 -0.81 4.23 -14.68
C TRP A 230 -1.61 5.08 -13.71
N GLU A 231 -2.91 4.81 -13.61
CA GLU A 231 -3.79 5.49 -12.66
C GLU A 231 -3.39 5.16 -11.21
N SER A 232 -3.45 6.19 -10.37
CA SER A 232 -3.19 6.09 -8.93
C SER A 232 -3.96 7.18 -8.20
N GLY A 233 -4.34 6.91 -6.96
CA GLY A 233 -5.17 7.80 -6.18
C GLY A 233 -4.40 8.98 -5.55
N ASN A 234 -5.18 9.85 -4.90
CA ASN A 234 -4.69 11.02 -4.19
C ASN A 234 -5.36 11.11 -2.81
N CYS A 235 -4.59 11.31 -1.75
CA CYS A 235 -5.16 11.45 -0.42
C CYS A 235 -4.39 12.44 0.45
N VAL A 236 -5.10 13.00 1.43
CA VAL A 236 -4.50 13.60 2.61
C VAL A 236 -4.37 12.50 3.66
N MET A 237 -3.23 12.43 4.30
CA MET A 237 -2.94 11.58 5.44
C MET A 237 -2.71 12.45 6.67
N PHE A 238 -3.34 12.09 7.77
CA PHE A 238 -3.22 12.80 9.04
C PHE A 238 -2.90 11.79 10.13
N ASP A 239 -1.67 11.84 10.62
CA ASP A 239 -1.25 11.09 11.79
C ASP A 239 -1.51 11.93 13.03
N LEU A 240 -2.18 11.35 14.02
CA LEU A 240 -2.62 12.00 15.25
C LEU A 240 -2.28 11.14 16.45
N ALA A 241 -1.43 11.64 17.34
CA ALA A 241 -1.20 11.04 18.64
C ALA A 241 -1.89 11.86 19.73
N VAL A 242 -2.59 11.16 20.61
CA VAL A 242 -3.32 11.79 21.74
C VAL A 242 -3.11 11.00 23.03
N ARG A 243 -3.29 11.64 24.18
CA ARG A 243 -3.47 10.90 25.42
C ARG A 243 -4.68 9.98 25.29
N SER A 244 -4.50 8.68 25.59
CA SER A 244 -5.53 7.65 25.38
C SER A 244 -6.81 7.90 26.17
N ALA A 245 -7.97 7.67 25.58
CA ALA A 245 -9.26 7.77 26.24
C ALA A 245 -10.19 6.62 25.83
N ARG A 246 -11.16 6.29 26.73
CA ARG A 246 -12.12 5.19 26.48
C ARG A 246 -13.04 5.42 25.28
N GLY A 247 -13.23 6.67 24.84
CA GLY A 247 -14.07 7.03 23.70
C GLY A 247 -13.46 6.75 22.34
N ASP A 248 -12.14 6.58 22.28
CA ASP A 248 -11.39 6.43 21.05
C ASP A 248 -11.81 5.18 20.29
N ARG A 249 -11.97 5.31 18.95
CA ARG A 249 -12.34 4.21 18.08
C ARG A 249 -11.10 3.50 17.54
N PHE A 250 -11.22 2.21 17.35
CA PHE A 250 -10.20 1.42 16.68
C PHE A 250 -10.20 1.71 15.17
N ILE A 251 -11.35 1.55 14.54
CA ILE A 251 -11.53 1.76 13.10
C ILE A 251 -12.85 2.52 12.86
N CYS A 252 -12.82 3.51 11.95
CA CYS A 252 -14.02 4.16 11.42
C CYS A 252 -13.93 4.29 9.90
N TRP A 253 -15.01 3.88 9.23
CA TRP A 253 -15.22 4.14 7.80
C TRP A 253 -16.15 5.35 7.65
N ASP A 254 -15.71 6.34 6.90
CA ASP A 254 -16.57 7.44 6.48
C ASP A 254 -17.32 7.04 5.18
N LEU A 255 -18.54 6.55 5.34
CA LEU A 255 -19.38 6.12 4.21
C LEU A 255 -20.01 7.30 3.45
N ASP A 256 -19.92 8.52 3.97
CA ASP A 256 -20.40 9.73 3.33
C ASP A 256 -19.32 10.36 2.44
N GLY A 257 -18.08 10.39 2.93
CA GLY A 257 -16.96 11.09 2.29
C GLY A 257 -15.81 10.22 1.81
N GLY A 258 -15.83 8.92 2.12
CA GLY A 258 -14.79 7.97 1.73
C GLY A 258 -13.53 8.04 2.58
N GLY A 259 -13.55 8.74 3.71
CA GLY A 259 -12.44 8.75 4.65
C GLY A 259 -12.34 7.48 5.48
N PHE A 260 -11.17 7.30 6.10
CA PHE A 260 -10.90 6.16 6.95
C PHE A 260 -10.03 6.57 8.14
N HIS A 261 -10.33 6.02 9.30
CA HIS A 261 -9.59 6.20 10.53
C HIS A 261 -9.20 4.85 11.11
N GLU A 262 -7.96 4.70 11.52
CA GLU A 262 -7.45 3.50 12.21
C GLU A 262 -6.50 3.88 13.34
N SER A 263 -6.62 3.20 14.48
CA SER A 263 -5.61 3.25 15.54
C SER A 263 -4.50 2.26 15.25
N TYR A 264 -3.25 2.69 15.32
CA TYR A 264 -2.09 1.81 15.15
C TYR A 264 -1.58 1.24 16.48
N SER A 265 -1.67 2.01 17.56
CA SER A 265 -1.16 1.57 18.86
C SER A 265 -2.08 0.61 19.62
N MET A 266 -3.35 0.44 19.18
CA MET A 266 -4.23 -0.57 19.76
C MET A 266 -3.83 -2.01 19.41
N GLN A 267 -3.24 -2.23 18.25
CA GLN A 267 -2.71 -3.53 17.81
C GLN A 267 -1.18 -3.63 17.89
N ASP A 268 -0.48 -2.51 17.90
CA ASP A 268 0.97 -2.44 18.04
C ASP A 268 1.36 -1.48 19.17
N PRO A 269 1.63 -1.99 20.39
CA PRO A 269 1.97 -1.13 21.53
C PRO A 269 3.30 -0.40 21.36
N THR A 270 4.08 -0.71 20.33
CA THR A 270 5.34 0.00 20.02
C THR A 270 5.11 1.23 19.14
N ALA A 271 3.88 1.42 18.63
CA ALA A 271 3.57 2.50 17.70
C ALA A 271 3.48 3.89 18.38
N ALA A 272 3.28 3.95 19.70
CA ALA A 272 3.22 5.19 20.47
C ALA A 272 3.77 5.00 21.91
N PRO A 273 4.16 6.06 22.60
CA PRO A 273 4.50 6.03 24.01
C PRO A 273 3.36 5.49 24.89
N ARG A 274 3.70 4.90 26.02
CA ARG A 274 2.71 4.39 26.99
C ARG A 274 1.75 5.49 27.44
N GLY A 275 0.45 5.23 27.40
CA GLY A 275 -0.61 6.17 27.75
C GLY A 275 -1.07 7.06 26.60
N GLU A 276 -0.49 6.86 25.43
CA GLU A 276 -0.89 7.55 24.20
C GLU A 276 -1.41 6.59 23.15
N THR A 277 -2.21 7.11 22.24
CA THR A 277 -2.76 6.37 21.11
C THR A 277 -2.42 7.10 19.82
N LEU A 278 -1.78 6.39 18.89
CA LEU A 278 -1.50 6.87 17.55
C LEU A 278 -2.59 6.40 16.58
N PHE A 279 -3.14 7.35 15.85
CA PHE A 279 -4.11 7.15 14.78
C PHE A 279 -3.55 7.62 13.45
N GLN A 280 -4.04 7.03 12.36
CA GLN A 280 -3.96 7.62 11.04
C GLN A 280 -5.37 7.80 10.48
N ILE A 281 -5.58 8.94 9.84
CA ILE A 281 -6.83 9.27 9.15
C ILE A 281 -6.46 9.60 7.71
N ASP A 282 -7.02 8.82 6.79
CA ASP A 282 -6.79 8.97 5.37
C ASP A 282 -8.07 9.49 4.71
N MET A 283 -7.93 10.55 3.88
CA MET A 283 -9.04 11.16 3.18
C MET A 283 -8.70 11.32 1.70
N PRO A 284 -9.37 10.58 0.80
CA PRO A 284 -9.18 10.78 -0.64
C PRO A 284 -9.55 12.20 -1.06
N ILE A 285 -8.71 12.81 -1.89
CA ILE A 285 -8.90 14.18 -2.40
C ILE A 285 -9.80 14.10 -3.63
N ARG A 286 -10.91 14.85 -3.62
CA ARG A 286 -11.83 14.98 -4.76
C ARG A 286 -11.19 15.79 -5.88
N ARG A 287 -11.66 15.60 -7.12
CA ARG A 287 -11.05 16.19 -8.33
C ARG A 287 -10.84 17.70 -8.26
N GLU A 288 -11.80 18.43 -7.70
CA GLU A 288 -11.77 19.90 -7.61
C GLU A 288 -11.53 20.41 -6.18
N GLU A 289 -11.14 19.49 -5.29
CA GLU A 289 -10.94 19.80 -3.88
C GLU A 289 -9.51 20.25 -3.62
N SER A 290 -9.36 21.34 -2.89
CA SER A 290 -8.07 21.76 -2.35
C SER A 290 -7.63 20.85 -1.20
N ARG A 291 -6.31 20.81 -0.95
CA ARG A 291 -5.77 20.11 0.21
C ARG A 291 -6.38 20.60 1.53
N ALA A 292 -6.64 21.89 1.65
CA ALA A 292 -7.25 22.49 2.85
C ALA A 292 -8.67 21.94 3.09
N GLN A 293 -9.50 21.87 2.05
CA GLN A 293 -10.85 21.30 2.15
C GLN A 293 -10.81 19.80 2.52
N ALA A 294 -9.91 19.02 1.92
CA ALA A 294 -9.73 17.63 2.29
C ALA A 294 -9.25 17.49 3.75
N THR A 295 -8.37 18.39 4.23
CA THR A 295 -7.93 18.43 5.62
C THR A 295 -9.09 18.73 6.58
N SER A 296 -10.00 19.64 6.23
CA SER A 296 -11.19 19.91 7.04
C SER A 296 -12.09 18.67 7.18
N ARG A 297 -12.19 17.84 6.13
CA ARG A 297 -12.94 16.56 6.21
C ARG A 297 -12.23 15.54 7.11
N VAL A 298 -10.89 15.52 7.08
CA VAL A 298 -10.08 14.71 8.02
C VAL A 298 -10.38 15.08 9.45
N GLU A 299 -10.38 16.38 9.78
CA GLU A 299 -10.66 16.87 11.13
C GLU A 299 -12.09 16.56 11.57
N ALA A 300 -13.08 16.69 10.67
CA ALA A 300 -14.46 16.32 10.96
C ALA A 300 -14.60 14.82 11.27
N LEU A 301 -13.85 13.95 10.57
CA LEU A 301 -13.81 12.53 10.87
C LEU A 301 -13.11 12.26 12.21
N ALA A 302 -12.02 12.99 12.51
CA ALA A 302 -11.34 12.92 13.80
C ALA A 302 -12.26 13.30 14.95
N ASP A 303 -13.10 14.32 14.81
CA ASP A 303 -14.06 14.75 15.84
C ASP A 303 -15.07 13.65 16.20
N LEU A 304 -15.46 12.83 15.22
CA LEU A 304 -16.35 11.70 15.44
C LEU A 304 -15.65 10.44 15.99
N ALA A 305 -14.42 10.17 15.51
CA ALA A 305 -13.70 8.95 15.84
C ALA A 305 -12.88 9.03 17.13
N VAL A 306 -12.38 10.23 17.46
CA VAL A 306 -11.49 10.53 18.60
C VAL A 306 -12.06 11.72 19.40
N PRO A 307 -13.15 11.55 20.15
CA PRO A 307 -13.81 12.67 20.84
C PRO A 307 -12.86 13.46 21.73
N GLY A 308 -12.89 14.80 21.63
CA GLY A 308 -12.02 15.69 22.42
C GLY A 308 -10.53 15.57 22.08
N TRP A 309 -10.19 15.17 20.85
CA TRP A 309 -8.79 14.96 20.47
C TRP A 309 -7.95 16.24 20.58
N ARG A 310 -8.50 17.41 20.30
CA ARG A 310 -7.74 18.67 20.29
C ARG A 310 -7.15 19.02 21.66
N GLU A 311 -7.83 18.69 22.75
CA GLU A 311 -7.35 18.90 24.11
C GLU A 311 -6.37 17.82 24.59
N ARG A 312 -6.24 16.74 23.82
CA ARG A 312 -5.43 15.57 24.17
C ARG A 312 -4.22 15.37 23.25
N VAL A 313 -4.07 16.18 22.19
CA VAL A 313 -2.97 16.06 21.22
C VAL A 313 -1.61 16.10 21.90
N THR A 314 -0.76 15.14 21.60
CA THR A 314 0.64 15.09 21.98
C THR A 314 1.56 15.24 20.78
N TRP A 315 1.10 14.80 19.59
CA TRP A 315 1.81 14.95 18.34
C TRP A 315 0.86 14.81 17.15
N GLN A 316 1.19 15.49 16.07
CA GLN A 316 0.46 15.36 14.82
C GLN A 316 1.35 15.61 13.60
N ARG A 317 0.99 15.00 12.49
CA ARG A 317 1.62 15.21 11.18
C ARG A 317 0.57 15.16 10.09
N SER A 318 0.61 16.08 9.12
CA SER A 318 -0.22 16.05 7.93
C SER A 318 0.64 15.92 6.69
N GLY A 319 0.28 15.01 5.83
CA GLY A 319 0.89 14.75 4.54
C GLY A 319 -0.13 14.64 3.41
N ALA A 320 0.34 14.59 2.18
CA ALA A 320 -0.48 14.24 1.03
C ALA A 320 0.30 13.32 0.09
N ALA A 321 -0.35 12.28 -0.38
CA ALA A 321 0.14 11.42 -1.45
C ALA A 321 -0.62 11.76 -2.74
N LYS A 322 0.12 12.02 -3.83
CA LYS A 322 -0.44 12.28 -5.15
C LYS A 322 0.17 11.32 -6.16
N HIS A 323 -0.67 10.58 -6.88
CA HIS A 323 -0.28 9.61 -7.92
C HIS A 323 0.76 8.56 -7.46
N ARG A 324 0.76 8.22 -6.16
CA ARG A 324 1.72 7.29 -5.54
C ARG A 324 1.08 6.41 -4.46
N THR A 325 -0.22 6.11 -4.62
CA THR A 325 -1.00 5.35 -3.64
C THR A 325 -1.23 3.89 -4.03
N GLY A 326 -0.64 3.43 -5.12
CA GLY A 326 -0.85 2.10 -5.71
C GLY A 326 -1.70 2.14 -6.97
N ALA A 327 -1.65 1.07 -7.74
CA ALA A 327 -2.35 0.97 -9.03
C ALA A 327 -3.87 0.91 -8.89
N LEU A 328 -4.56 1.64 -9.75
CA LEU A 328 -6.00 1.62 -9.94
C LEU A 328 -6.32 1.12 -11.36
N ASP A 329 -7.24 0.16 -11.47
CA ASP A 329 -7.62 -0.40 -12.77
C ASP A 329 -8.96 0.20 -13.22
N LEU A 330 -8.95 0.86 -14.38
CA LEU A 330 -10.13 1.44 -15.03
C LEU A 330 -10.96 0.36 -15.75
N PRO A 331 -12.22 0.64 -16.15
CA PRO A 331 -12.99 -0.27 -16.97
C PRO A 331 -12.24 -0.72 -18.23
N GLY A 332 -12.31 -2.01 -18.54
CA GLY A 332 -11.56 -2.64 -19.63
C GLY A 332 -10.12 -3.01 -19.31
N LEU A 333 -9.58 -2.57 -18.16
CA LEU A 333 -8.19 -2.81 -17.77
C LEU A 333 -8.08 -3.73 -16.54
N THR A 334 -6.98 -4.45 -16.48
CA THR A 334 -6.61 -5.34 -15.37
C THR A 334 -5.16 -5.12 -14.96
N TRP A 335 -4.72 -5.76 -13.91
CA TRP A 335 -3.31 -5.71 -13.50
C TRP A 335 -2.33 -6.19 -14.60
N ARG A 336 -2.78 -6.94 -15.61
CA ARG A 336 -1.95 -7.42 -16.73
C ARG A 336 -1.63 -6.33 -17.74
N ASP A 337 -2.49 -5.31 -17.81
CA ASP A 337 -2.38 -4.18 -18.74
C ASP A 337 -1.49 -3.06 -18.20
N ARG A 338 -1.09 -3.16 -16.91
CA ARG A 338 -0.14 -2.24 -16.28
C ARG A 338 1.24 -2.32 -16.95
N PRO A 339 2.12 -1.32 -16.77
CA PRO A 339 3.47 -1.34 -17.33
C PRO A 339 4.17 -2.69 -17.12
N ALA A 340 4.63 -3.29 -18.21
CA ALA A 340 5.26 -4.60 -18.19
C ALA A 340 6.54 -4.60 -17.35
N ILE A 341 6.78 -5.70 -16.64
CA ILE A 341 7.97 -5.87 -15.80
C ILE A 341 9.23 -5.97 -16.66
N ASP A 342 9.20 -6.77 -17.72
CA ASP A 342 10.30 -6.90 -18.66
C ASP A 342 10.24 -5.76 -19.68
N ARG A 343 11.29 -4.96 -19.77
CA ARG A 343 11.45 -3.83 -20.72
C ARG A 343 12.39 -4.15 -21.88
N GLY A 344 12.88 -5.38 -21.97
CA GLY A 344 13.91 -5.76 -22.91
C GLY A 344 15.33 -5.33 -22.46
N HIS A 345 16.33 -5.78 -23.23
CA HIS A 345 17.74 -5.40 -23.02
C HIS A 345 18.27 -5.55 -21.59
N GLY A 346 17.74 -6.51 -20.81
CA GLY A 346 18.15 -6.73 -19.43
C GLY A 346 17.58 -5.73 -18.42
N VAL A 347 16.59 -4.92 -18.80
CA VAL A 347 15.93 -3.92 -17.94
C VAL A 347 14.60 -4.48 -17.43
N PHE A 348 14.39 -4.41 -16.11
CA PHE A 348 13.18 -4.89 -15.45
C PHE A 348 12.60 -3.83 -14.52
N LEU A 349 11.26 -3.74 -14.43
CA LEU A 349 10.57 -2.85 -13.50
C LEU A 349 10.05 -3.61 -12.28
N ALA A 350 10.08 -2.97 -11.11
CA ALA A 350 9.42 -3.44 -9.91
C ALA A 350 8.78 -2.27 -9.16
N GLY A 351 7.58 -2.46 -8.60
CA GLY A 351 6.86 -1.41 -7.87
C GLY A 351 5.37 -1.68 -7.82
N ASP A 352 4.62 -0.77 -7.22
CA ASP A 352 3.18 -0.92 -6.98
C ASP A 352 2.27 -0.46 -8.14
N LEU A 353 2.86 -0.06 -9.29
CA LEU A 353 2.15 0.36 -10.49
C LEU A 353 2.47 -0.49 -11.72
N VAL A 354 3.09 -1.66 -11.55
CA VAL A 354 3.51 -2.54 -12.66
C VAL A 354 2.66 -3.82 -12.74
N ALA A 355 2.84 -4.59 -13.82
CA ALA A 355 2.05 -5.78 -14.14
C ALA A 355 2.32 -6.96 -13.18
N ALA A 356 1.80 -6.85 -11.96
CA ALA A 356 1.79 -7.94 -10.99
C ALA A 356 0.48 -7.95 -10.19
N PRO A 357 0.04 -9.13 -9.70
CA PRO A 357 -1.18 -9.26 -8.91
C PRO A 357 -1.01 -8.71 -7.50
N GLY A 358 -2.15 -8.37 -6.87
CA GLY A 358 -2.20 -7.84 -5.51
C GLY A 358 -2.59 -6.38 -5.47
N MET A 359 -2.39 -5.75 -4.31
CA MET A 359 -2.58 -4.32 -4.13
C MET A 359 -1.38 -3.70 -3.40
N ARG A 360 -0.97 -2.50 -3.80
CA ARG A 360 0.08 -1.68 -3.18
C ARG A 360 1.37 -2.46 -2.90
N GLY A 361 1.76 -2.61 -1.62
CA GLY A 361 2.96 -3.34 -1.22
C GLY A 361 3.02 -4.79 -1.72
N GLU A 362 1.87 -5.43 -1.94
CA GLU A 362 1.82 -6.77 -2.52
C GLU A 362 2.29 -6.77 -3.98
N ILE A 363 1.83 -5.77 -4.77
CA ILE A 363 2.30 -5.59 -6.14
C ILE A 363 3.80 -5.36 -6.13
N SER A 364 4.30 -4.52 -5.20
CA SER A 364 5.74 -4.25 -5.05
C SER A 364 6.54 -5.53 -4.81
N ILE A 365 6.09 -6.40 -3.91
CA ILE A 365 6.78 -7.67 -3.62
C ILE A 365 6.67 -8.64 -4.79
N ASN A 366 5.46 -8.85 -5.32
CA ASN A 366 5.22 -9.81 -6.39
C ASN A 366 5.94 -9.41 -7.69
N SER A 367 5.97 -8.12 -8.02
CA SER A 367 6.71 -7.61 -9.18
C SER A 367 8.22 -7.72 -8.99
N ALA A 368 8.71 -7.45 -7.78
CA ALA A 368 10.13 -7.56 -7.46
C ALA A 368 10.66 -8.99 -7.61
N ILE A 369 9.91 -9.98 -7.13
CA ILE A 369 10.25 -11.41 -7.31
C ILE A 369 10.32 -11.75 -8.81
N LYS A 370 9.30 -11.34 -9.57
CA LYS A 370 9.26 -11.60 -11.02
C LYS A 370 10.36 -10.86 -11.79
N ALA A 371 10.68 -9.62 -11.41
CA ALA A 371 11.78 -8.84 -12.00
C ALA A 371 13.14 -9.49 -11.72
N ALA A 372 13.35 -9.95 -10.49
CA ALA A 372 14.58 -10.67 -10.11
C ALA A 372 14.75 -11.97 -10.90
N ASP A 373 13.70 -12.77 -11.06
CA ASP A 373 13.71 -13.97 -11.90
C ASP A 373 14.05 -13.64 -13.36
N GLY A 374 13.54 -12.53 -13.89
CA GLY A 374 13.87 -12.04 -15.23
C GLY A 374 15.35 -11.67 -15.37
N ALA A 375 15.86 -10.86 -14.44
CA ALA A 375 17.26 -10.43 -14.43
C ALA A 375 18.24 -11.62 -14.29
N LEU A 376 17.93 -12.59 -13.46
CA LEU A 376 18.70 -13.84 -13.31
C LEU A 376 18.71 -14.68 -14.60
N ARG A 377 17.61 -14.72 -15.34
CA ARG A 377 17.55 -15.40 -16.66
C ARG A 377 18.41 -14.66 -17.69
N ALA A 378 18.34 -13.34 -17.75
CA ALA A 378 19.16 -12.52 -18.64
C ALA A 378 20.65 -12.77 -18.44
N LEU A 379 21.13 -12.89 -17.21
CA LEU A 379 22.52 -13.26 -16.91
C LEU A 379 22.93 -14.61 -17.49
N ARG A 380 22.06 -15.62 -17.45
CA ARG A 380 22.37 -16.97 -17.99
C ARG A 380 22.48 -16.98 -19.51
N ILE A 381 21.72 -16.13 -20.19
CA ILE A 381 21.77 -15.98 -21.66
C ILE A 381 23.07 -15.32 -22.06
N THR A 382 23.49 -14.26 -21.40
CA THR A 382 24.75 -13.56 -21.67
C THR A 382 25.96 -14.48 -21.46
N ASP A 383 25.96 -15.30 -20.40
CA ASP A 383 27.05 -16.30 -20.18
C ASP A 383 27.13 -17.37 -21.27
N ARG A 384 26.02 -17.74 -21.91
CA ARG A 384 25.98 -18.71 -23.03
C ARG A 384 26.45 -18.09 -24.35
N ALA A 385 26.13 -16.82 -24.58
CA ALA A 385 26.55 -16.11 -25.80
C ALA A 385 28.05 -15.71 -25.79
N ALA A 386 28.66 -15.69 -24.60
CA ALA A 386 30.08 -15.37 -24.43
C ALA A 386 31.00 -16.60 -24.40
N ARG A 387 30.45 -17.80 -24.54
CA ARG A 387 31.16 -19.09 -24.71
C ARG A 387 31.11 -19.56 -26.14
#